data_d6372a996a7319096a636616e2e903a3
#
_entry.id   d6372a996a7319096a636616e2e903a3
#
_cell.length_a   1.000
_cell.length_b   1.000
_cell.length_c   1.000
_cell.angle_alpha   90.00
_cell.angle_beta   90.00
_cell.angle_gamma   90.00
#
_symmetry.space_group_name_H-M   'P 1'
#
loop_
_entity.id
_entity.type
_entity.pdbx_description
1 polymer ?
#
loop_
_entity_poly.entity_id
_entity_poly.type
_entity_poly.pdbx_seq_one_letter_code
_entity_poly.pdbx_strand_id
1 'polypeptide(L)'
;MPERTIAVVGEDRRQAAAARALAAAGRRVGGPEAVPGADYVLFPVPLAMDEARLTALLRRAKPGALLLGGKAPAAAAALGLEWVDCFAREELAVCNAVPTAEGCIGILLARRTRTLWDAPVLVTGYGRVGQAVADRLTALGARVTVGARSPAQRALARSRGGAALPLEGLAAAAPGFDTAVNTIPAPVLTGPVLAALRPGSLIVDLASAPGGTDFATAAALGHTALLASGLPARCAPDSAGAYLAETVLHIMEEREAVG
;
A
#
# COMPACT_ATOMS: atom_id res chain seq x y z
N MET A 1 14.57 20.05 -26.59
CA MET A 1 14.41 18.60 -26.80
C MET A 1 12.98 18.32 -27.27
N PRO A 2 12.73 17.31 -28.12
CA PRO A 2 11.35 16.96 -28.46
C PRO A 2 10.58 16.60 -27.20
N GLU A 3 9.36 17.09 -27.13
CA GLU A 3 8.47 16.87 -25.98
C GLU A 3 8.14 15.36 -25.88
N ARG A 4 8.63 14.71 -24.81
CA ARG A 4 8.44 13.27 -24.60
C ARG A 4 7.00 12.96 -24.21
N THR A 5 6.45 11.90 -24.78
CA THR A 5 5.05 11.48 -24.58
C THR A 5 4.98 10.32 -23.59
N ILE A 6 4.01 10.38 -22.67
CA ILE A 6 3.67 9.27 -21.79
C ILE A 6 2.28 8.70 -22.13
N ALA A 7 2.20 7.39 -22.31
CA ALA A 7 0.93 6.68 -22.40
C ALA A 7 0.53 6.15 -21.03
N VAL A 8 -0.68 6.43 -20.58
CA VAL A 8 -1.23 5.90 -19.33
C VAL A 8 -2.24 4.80 -19.66
N VAL A 9 -1.97 3.60 -19.17
CA VAL A 9 -2.77 2.40 -19.37
C VAL A 9 -3.55 2.08 -18.10
N GLY A 10 -4.83 1.69 -18.25
CA GLY A 10 -5.71 1.35 -17.13
C GLY A 10 -6.87 2.33 -17.01
N GLU A 11 -7.95 1.84 -16.44
CA GLU A 11 -9.25 2.56 -16.40
C GLU A 11 -9.67 2.89 -14.96
N ASP A 12 -8.84 2.52 -13.95
CA ASP A 12 -9.17 2.82 -12.57
C ASP A 12 -8.99 4.32 -12.23
N ARG A 13 -9.70 4.76 -11.19
CA ARG A 13 -9.71 6.17 -10.78
C ARG A 13 -8.31 6.71 -10.45
N ARG A 14 -7.42 5.88 -9.93
CA ARG A 14 -6.05 6.27 -9.62
C ARG A 14 -5.24 6.50 -10.89
N GLN A 15 -5.36 5.63 -11.91
CA GLN A 15 -4.70 5.84 -13.21
C GLN A 15 -5.20 7.11 -13.89
N ALA A 16 -6.52 7.35 -13.85
CA ALA A 16 -7.10 8.60 -14.36
C ALA A 16 -6.58 9.82 -13.61
N ALA A 17 -6.41 9.74 -12.29
CA ALA A 17 -5.84 10.82 -11.49
C ALA A 17 -4.35 11.04 -11.81
N ALA A 18 -3.58 9.98 -11.96
CA ALA A 18 -2.18 10.06 -12.38
C ALA A 18 -2.04 10.73 -13.76
N ALA A 19 -2.87 10.34 -14.73
CA ALA A 19 -2.89 10.97 -16.05
C ALA A 19 -3.17 12.48 -15.98
N ARG A 20 -4.16 12.90 -15.18
CA ARG A 20 -4.45 14.33 -14.95
C ARG A 20 -3.28 15.08 -14.31
N ALA A 21 -2.64 14.47 -13.28
CA ALA A 21 -1.52 15.09 -12.60
C ALA A 21 -0.30 15.24 -13.50
N LEU A 22 0.01 14.23 -14.34
CA LEU A 22 1.07 14.29 -15.34
C LEU A 22 0.80 15.37 -16.40
N ALA A 23 -0.44 15.49 -16.86
CA ALA A 23 -0.84 16.53 -17.80
C ALA A 23 -0.73 17.94 -17.17
N ALA A 24 -1.15 18.08 -15.90
CA ALA A 24 -1.01 19.34 -15.16
C ALA A 24 0.46 19.75 -14.93
N ALA A 25 1.36 18.77 -14.86
CA ALA A 25 2.82 19.00 -14.83
C ALA A 25 3.44 19.30 -16.21
N GLY A 26 2.61 19.51 -17.24
CA GLY A 26 3.05 19.88 -18.58
C GLY A 26 3.52 18.71 -19.45
N ARG A 27 3.26 17.44 -19.04
CA ARG A 27 3.64 16.28 -19.86
C ARG A 27 2.55 15.98 -20.89
N ARG A 28 2.96 15.56 -22.09
CA ARG A 28 2.04 15.10 -23.12
C ARG A 28 1.54 13.71 -22.81
N VAL A 29 0.28 13.61 -22.38
CA VAL A 29 -0.33 12.36 -21.92
C VAL A 29 -1.30 11.82 -22.95
N GLY A 30 -1.19 10.51 -23.28
CA GLY A 30 -2.15 9.77 -24.11
C GLY A 30 -2.67 8.54 -23.38
N GLY A 31 -3.70 7.92 -23.94
CA GLY A 31 -4.24 6.64 -23.46
C GLY A 31 -3.51 5.42 -24.05
N PRO A 32 -4.10 4.21 -23.94
CA PRO A 32 -3.50 2.98 -24.47
C PRO A 32 -3.22 2.99 -25.98
N GLU A 33 -3.91 3.82 -26.72
CA GLU A 33 -3.69 4.03 -28.18
C GLU A 33 -2.35 4.71 -28.46
N ALA A 34 -1.83 5.51 -27.54
CA ALA A 34 -0.57 6.23 -27.67
C ALA A 34 0.67 5.35 -27.42
N VAL A 35 0.51 4.13 -26.90
CA VAL A 35 1.63 3.21 -26.57
C VAL A 35 2.67 3.07 -27.70
N PRO A 36 2.31 2.94 -29.01
CA PRO A 36 3.30 2.77 -30.07
C PRO A 36 4.26 3.95 -30.25
N GLY A 37 3.83 5.15 -29.86
CA GLY A 37 4.62 6.39 -30.02
C GLY A 37 5.20 6.92 -28.72
N ALA A 38 4.81 6.35 -27.57
CA ALA A 38 5.15 6.89 -26.27
C ALA A 38 6.60 6.57 -25.87
N ASP A 39 7.27 7.56 -25.26
CA ASP A 39 8.61 7.39 -24.66
C ASP A 39 8.51 6.67 -23.30
N TYR A 40 7.39 6.87 -22.63
CA TYR A 40 7.06 6.28 -21.33
C TYR A 40 5.69 5.63 -21.39
N VAL A 41 5.52 4.49 -20.74
CA VAL A 41 4.22 3.81 -20.62
C VAL A 41 3.94 3.46 -19.18
N LEU A 42 2.95 4.09 -18.57
CA LEU A 42 2.53 3.81 -17.19
C LEU A 42 1.40 2.77 -17.19
N PHE A 43 1.70 1.59 -16.67
CA PHE A 43 0.75 0.51 -16.45
C PHE A 43 0.04 0.60 -15.09
N PRO A 44 -1.11 -0.09 -14.90
CA PRO A 44 -1.80 -0.14 -13.61
C PRO A 44 -0.90 -0.65 -12.47
N VAL A 45 -1.09 -0.10 -11.28
CA VAL A 45 -0.32 -0.45 -10.08
C VAL A 45 -1.28 -0.79 -8.93
N PRO A 46 -1.44 -2.06 -8.49
CA PRO A 46 -0.81 -3.25 -9.07
C PRO A 46 -1.25 -3.52 -10.51
N LEU A 47 -0.49 -4.35 -11.21
CA LEU A 47 -0.78 -4.72 -12.59
C LEU A 47 -2.01 -5.64 -12.63
N ALA A 48 -3.19 -5.03 -12.71
CA ALA A 48 -4.48 -5.71 -12.79
C ALA A 48 -4.98 -5.70 -14.25
N MET A 49 -4.48 -6.64 -15.04
CA MET A 49 -4.77 -6.77 -16.47
C MET A 49 -4.63 -8.23 -16.89
N ASP A 50 -5.45 -8.68 -17.84
CA ASP A 50 -5.27 -10.01 -18.41
C ASP A 50 -3.96 -10.12 -19.22
N GLU A 51 -3.39 -11.30 -19.24
CA GLU A 51 -2.07 -11.55 -19.82
C GLU A 51 -2.04 -11.31 -21.35
N ALA A 52 -3.13 -11.61 -22.05
CA ALA A 52 -3.21 -11.40 -23.51
C ALA A 52 -3.21 -9.91 -23.83
N ARG A 53 -4.01 -9.12 -23.15
CA ARG A 53 -4.05 -7.66 -23.27
C ARG A 53 -2.69 -7.03 -22.92
N LEU A 54 -2.11 -7.47 -21.81
CA LEU A 54 -0.77 -7.02 -21.40
C LEU A 54 0.27 -7.28 -22.49
N THR A 55 0.36 -8.52 -22.97
CA THR A 55 1.32 -8.93 -23.99
C THR A 55 1.11 -8.15 -25.30
N ALA A 56 -0.14 -7.92 -25.70
CA ALA A 56 -0.46 -7.11 -26.87
C ALA A 56 0.03 -5.66 -26.75
N LEU A 57 -0.12 -5.05 -25.57
CA LEU A 57 0.38 -3.70 -25.31
C LEU A 57 1.92 -3.65 -25.28
N LEU A 58 2.56 -4.62 -24.60
CA LEU A 58 4.02 -4.70 -24.54
C LEU A 58 4.65 -4.81 -25.91
N ARG A 59 4.08 -5.62 -26.81
CA ARG A 59 4.57 -5.77 -28.22
C ARG A 59 4.42 -4.50 -29.05
N ARG A 60 3.54 -3.59 -28.64
CA ARG A 60 3.31 -2.30 -29.33
C ARG A 60 4.21 -1.18 -28.82
N ALA A 61 4.87 -1.37 -27.66
CA ALA A 61 5.78 -0.37 -27.13
C ALA A 61 6.94 -0.14 -28.12
N LYS A 62 7.29 1.12 -28.35
CA LYS A 62 8.40 1.45 -29.26
C LYS A 62 9.75 1.01 -28.66
N PRO A 63 10.75 0.68 -29.47
CA PRO A 63 12.09 0.42 -29.00
C PRO A 63 12.63 1.57 -28.15
N GLY A 64 13.19 1.25 -26.97
CA GLY A 64 13.74 2.24 -26.04
C GLY A 64 12.70 2.96 -25.17
N ALA A 65 11.41 2.64 -25.27
CA ALA A 65 10.41 3.13 -24.34
C ALA A 65 10.69 2.59 -22.92
N LEU A 66 10.55 3.45 -21.89
CA LEU A 66 10.59 3.03 -20.50
C LEU A 66 9.20 2.68 -20.01
N LEU A 67 9.03 1.44 -19.55
CA LEU A 67 7.77 0.96 -18.98
C LEU A 67 7.78 1.13 -17.47
N LEU A 68 6.68 1.62 -16.94
CA LEU A 68 6.49 2.00 -15.54
C LEU A 68 5.28 1.26 -14.98
N GLY A 69 5.38 0.74 -13.76
CA GLY A 69 4.25 0.02 -13.17
C GLY A 69 4.57 -0.51 -11.76
N GLY A 70 3.93 -1.60 -11.38
CA GLY A 70 4.33 -2.39 -10.21
C GLY A 70 5.44 -3.39 -10.58
N LYS A 71 5.47 -4.54 -9.91
CA LYS A 71 6.43 -5.59 -10.21
C LYS A 71 6.43 -5.95 -11.69
N ALA A 72 7.62 -6.01 -12.30
CA ALA A 72 7.78 -6.34 -13.71
C ALA A 72 7.14 -7.69 -14.06
N PRO A 73 6.30 -7.77 -15.10
CA PRO A 73 5.77 -9.03 -15.58
C PRO A 73 6.85 -9.79 -16.37
N ALA A 74 6.80 -11.13 -16.32
CA ALA A 74 7.75 -11.97 -17.05
C ALA A 74 7.76 -11.68 -18.57
N ALA A 75 6.61 -11.32 -19.14
CA ALA A 75 6.47 -10.95 -20.54
C ALA A 75 7.32 -9.72 -20.94
N ALA A 76 7.51 -8.75 -20.05
CA ALA A 76 8.36 -7.58 -20.34
C ALA A 76 9.83 -7.99 -20.51
N ALA A 77 10.33 -8.82 -19.58
CA ALA A 77 11.70 -9.37 -19.66
C ALA A 77 11.89 -10.25 -20.92
N ALA A 78 10.91 -11.09 -21.27
CA ALA A 78 10.94 -11.94 -22.46
C ALA A 78 10.99 -11.15 -23.77
N LEU A 79 10.46 -9.92 -23.77
CA LEU A 79 10.50 -9.01 -24.92
C LEU A 79 11.69 -8.03 -24.88
N GLY A 80 12.58 -8.14 -23.89
CA GLY A 80 13.74 -7.26 -23.74
C GLY A 80 13.37 -5.81 -23.46
N LEU A 81 12.20 -5.56 -22.85
CA LEU A 81 11.71 -4.22 -22.54
C LEU A 81 12.21 -3.76 -21.17
N GLU A 82 12.60 -2.49 -21.11
CA GLU A 82 13.02 -1.87 -19.86
C GLU A 82 11.78 -1.56 -18.99
N TRP A 83 11.80 -1.99 -17.73
CA TRP A 83 10.70 -1.83 -16.79
C TRP A 83 11.18 -1.31 -15.43
N VAL A 84 10.51 -0.29 -14.92
CA VAL A 84 10.75 0.25 -13.57
C VAL A 84 9.54 -0.04 -12.68
N ASP A 85 9.81 -0.66 -11.53
CA ASP A 85 8.82 -0.86 -10.47
C ASP A 85 8.68 0.43 -9.64
N CYS A 86 7.57 1.15 -9.84
CA CYS A 86 7.26 2.36 -9.09
C CYS A 86 7.08 2.08 -7.59
N PHE A 87 6.63 0.87 -7.19
CA PHE A 87 6.48 0.52 -5.77
C PHE A 87 7.80 0.21 -5.06
N ALA A 88 8.89 0.01 -5.81
CA ALA A 88 10.23 -0.08 -5.24
C ALA A 88 10.76 1.30 -4.81
N ARG A 89 10.10 2.39 -5.24
CA ARG A 89 10.47 3.76 -4.88
C ARG A 89 9.99 4.08 -3.47
N GLU A 90 10.92 4.52 -2.63
CA GLU A 90 10.65 4.82 -1.22
C GLU A 90 9.65 5.97 -1.05
N GLU A 91 9.77 7.01 -1.87
CA GLU A 91 8.86 8.15 -1.85
C GLU A 91 7.39 7.73 -2.09
N LEU A 92 7.14 6.85 -3.07
CA LEU A 92 5.80 6.34 -3.32
C LEU A 92 5.29 5.47 -2.17
N ALA A 93 6.16 4.64 -1.61
CA ALA A 93 5.81 3.77 -0.49
C ALA A 93 5.44 4.56 0.77
N VAL A 94 6.15 5.66 1.04
CA VAL A 94 5.85 6.59 2.15
C VAL A 94 4.53 7.33 1.89
N CYS A 95 4.36 7.91 0.70
CA CYS A 95 3.14 8.63 0.35
C CYS A 95 1.91 7.72 0.36
N ASN A 96 2.00 6.48 -0.15
CA ASN A 96 0.89 5.51 -0.13
C ASN A 96 0.53 5.01 1.29
N ALA A 97 1.42 5.12 2.26
CA ALA A 97 1.11 4.81 3.65
C ALA A 97 0.05 5.76 4.24
N VAL A 98 -0.02 7.01 3.76
CA VAL A 98 -1.00 8.02 4.20
C VAL A 98 -2.44 7.56 3.92
N PRO A 99 -2.87 7.38 2.66
CA PRO A 99 -4.24 6.93 2.37
C PRO A 99 -4.52 5.51 2.85
N THR A 100 -3.51 4.66 2.99
CA THR A 100 -3.66 3.34 3.61
C THR A 100 -4.08 3.48 5.08
N ALA A 101 -3.42 4.34 5.83
CA ALA A 101 -3.74 4.59 7.23
C ALA A 101 -5.11 5.25 7.40
N GLU A 102 -5.44 6.23 6.55
CA GLU A 102 -6.75 6.90 6.56
C GLU A 102 -7.89 5.95 6.23
N GLY A 103 -7.70 5.08 5.22
CA GLY A 103 -8.66 4.02 4.91
C GLY A 103 -8.83 3.01 6.04
N CYS A 104 -7.74 2.66 6.76
CA CYS A 104 -7.81 1.84 7.95
C CYS A 104 -8.64 2.51 9.05
N ILE A 105 -8.38 3.79 9.35
CA ILE A 105 -9.18 4.56 10.32
C ILE A 105 -10.65 4.57 9.92
N GLY A 106 -10.96 4.81 8.65
CA GLY A 106 -12.33 4.75 8.13
C GLY A 106 -13.01 3.40 8.40
N ILE A 107 -12.31 2.28 8.18
CA ILE A 107 -12.80 0.94 8.50
C ILE A 107 -13.06 0.79 10.01
N LEU A 108 -12.11 1.22 10.84
CA LEU A 108 -12.26 1.14 12.29
C LEU A 108 -13.47 1.96 12.78
N LEU A 109 -13.64 3.19 12.32
CA LEU A 109 -14.77 4.04 12.69
C LEU A 109 -16.11 3.47 12.22
N ALA A 110 -16.16 2.84 11.04
CA ALA A 110 -17.37 2.23 10.49
C ALA A 110 -17.77 0.91 11.17
N ARG A 111 -16.80 0.18 11.75
CA ARG A 111 -17.03 -1.17 12.28
C ARG A 111 -17.04 -1.26 13.80
N ARG A 112 -16.42 -0.30 14.49
CA ARG A 112 -16.44 -0.27 15.96
C ARG A 112 -17.75 0.34 16.46
N THR A 113 -18.25 -0.20 17.57
CA THR A 113 -19.39 0.37 18.31
C THR A 113 -18.96 1.31 19.42
N ARG A 114 -17.64 1.45 19.63
CA ARG A 114 -17.03 2.34 20.65
C ARG A 114 -16.05 3.29 19.97
N THR A 115 -15.81 4.44 20.57
CA THR A 115 -14.84 5.43 20.09
C THR A 115 -13.43 4.85 20.01
N LEU A 116 -12.57 5.48 19.21
CA LEU A 116 -11.13 5.21 19.22
C LEU A 116 -10.45 5.90 20.42
N TRP A 117 -11.04 6.94 20.96
CA TRP A 117 -10.52 7.59 22.16
C TRP A 117 -10.42 6.60 23.33
N ASP A 118 -9.25 6.55 23.97
CA ASP A 118 -8.85 5.60 25.02
C ASP A 118 -8.98 4.10 24.65
N ALA A 119 -9.19 3.80 23.35
CA ALA A 119 -9.27 2.42 22.87
C ALA A 119 -7.90 1.76 22.90
N PRO A 120 -7.77 0.54 23.46
CA PRO A 120 -6.53 -0.23 23.39
C PRO A 120 -6.41 -0.87 22.01
N VAL A 121 -5.48 -0.39 21.20
CA VAL A 121 -5.24 -0.88 19.82
C VAL A 121 -3.86 -1.48 19.70
N LEU A 122 -3.79 -2.73 19.22
CA LEU A 122 -2.56 -3.39 18.83
C LEU A 122 -2.26 -3.11 17.35
N VAL A 123 -1.06 -2.59 17.04
CA VAL A 123 -0.55 -2.46 15.67
C VAL A 123 0.64 -3.40 15.51
N THR A 124 0.51 -4.43 14.65
CA THR A 124 1.62 -5.33 14.34
C THR A 124 2.36 -4.85 13.10
N GLY A 125 3.69 -4.67 13.25
CA GLY A 125 4.56 -4.01 12.28
C GLY A 125 4.70 -2.50 12.54
N TYR A 126 5.92 -2.00 12.32
CA TYR A 126 6.23 -0.56 12.47
C TYR A 126 7.10 -0.07 11.31
N GLY A 127 6.74 -0.53 10.10
CA GLY A 127 7.20 0.03 8.84
C GLY A 127 6.41 1.29 8.47
N ARG A 128 6.48 1.75 7.22
CA ARG A 128 5.82 2.98 6.74
C ARG A 128 4.32 3.00 7.08
N VAL A 129 3.60 1.93 6.73
CA VAL A 129 2.15 1.81 7.01
C VAL A 129 1.87 1.72 8.52
N GLY A 130 2.62 0.89 9.25
CA GLY A 130 2.44 0.74 10.69
C GLY A 130 2.66 2.04 11.46
N GLN A 131 3.66 2.84 11.08
CA GLN A 131 3.90 4.17 11.64
C GLN A 131 2.74 5.12 11.31
N ALA A 132 2.34 5.21 10.05
CA ALA A 132 1.26 6.10 9.61
C ALA A 132 -0.08 5.78 10.30
N VAL A 133 -0.37 4.49 10.55
CA VAL A 133 -1.57 4.04 11.30
C VAL A 133 -1.44 4.39 12.78
N ALA A 134 -0.31 4.07 13.41
CA ALA A 134 -0.08 4.32 14.82
C ALA A 134 -0.17 5.81 15.16
N ASP A 135 0.46 6.66 14.35
CA ASP A 135 0.44 8.12 14.53
C ASP A 135 -1.00 8.67 14.48
N ARG A 136 -1.81 8.23 13.52
CA ARG A 136 -3.22 8.65 13.40
C ARG A 136 -4.10 8.13 14.53
N LEU A 137 -3.92 6.87 14.92
CA LEU A 137 -4.64 6.31 16.06
C LEU A 137 -4.31 7.05 17.36
N THR A 138 -3.03 7.37 17.57
CA THR A 138 -2.59 8.16 18.73
C THR A 138 -3.18 9.57 18.70
N ALA A 139 -3.21 10.22 17.53
CA ALA A 139 -3.84 11.55 17.37
C ALA A 139 -5.35 11.53 17.65
N LEU A 140 -6.02 10.39 17.42
CA LEU A 140 -7.42 10.17 17.78
C LEU A 140 -7.61 9.76 19.26
N GLY A 141 -6.54 9.76 20.06
CA GLY A 141 -6.55 9.45 21.48
C GLY A 141 -6.60 7.97 21.81
N ALA A 142 -6.29 7.07 20.86
CA ALA A 142 -6.17 5.64 21.14
C ALA A 142 -4.88 5.32 21.91
N ARG A 143 -4.93 4.31 22.78
CA ARG A 143 -3.76 3.74 23.46
C ARG A 143 -3.11 2.69 22.56
N VAL A 144 -2.15 3.13 21.76
CA VAL A 144 -1.50 2.29 20.75
C VAL A 144 -0.35 1.48 21.38
N THR A 145 -0.37 0.17 21.15
CA THR A 145 0.76 -0.72 21.43
C THR A 145 1.27 -1.31 20.12
N VAL A 146 2.56 -1.16 19.87
CA VAL A 146 3.22 -1.66 18.66
C VAL A 146 3.87 -3.01 18.93
N GLY A 147 3.47 -4.04 18.17
CA GLY A 147 4.17 -5.32 18.10
C GLY A 147 5.18 -5.32 16.94
N ALA A 148 6.48 -5.37 17.21
CA ALA A 148 7.49 -5.35 16.15
C ALA A 148 8.70 -6.25 16.47
N ARG A 149 9.24 -6.91 15.43
CA ARG A 149 10.42 -7.76 15.54
C ARG A 149 11.69 -6.95 15.87
N SER A 150 11.89 -5.85 15.16
CA SER A 150 13.10 -5.03 15.28
C SER A 150 13.14 -4.25 16.61
N PRO A 151 14.23 -4.36 17.41
CA PRO A 151 14.43 -3.51 18.57
C PRO A 151 14.42 -2.01 18.24
N ALA A 152 14.96 -1.62 17.07
CA ALA A 152 14.98 -0.23 16.62
C ALA A 152 13.54 0.29 16.38
N GLN A 153 12.68 -0.50 15.73
CA GLN A 153 11.27 -0.13 15.54
C GLN A 153 10.54 0.01 16.86
N ARG A 154 10.77 -0.88 17.84
CA ARG A 154 10.19 -0.77 19.17
C ARG A 154 10.69 0.46 19.93
N ALA A 155 11.98 0.79 19.80
CA ALA A 155 12.55 2.01 20.38
C ALA A 155 11.91 3.26 19.76
N LEU A 156 11.76 3.28 18.44
CA LEU A 156 11.10 4.38 17.71
C LEU A 156 9.63 4.55 18.14
N ALA A 157 8.88 3.45 18.31
CA ALA A 157 7.51 3.52 18.79
C ALA A 157 7.43 4.13 20.20
N ARG A 158 8.32 3.74 21.11
CA ARG A 158 8.38 4.30 22.46
C ARG A 158 8.79 5.78 22.47
N SER A 159 9.73 6.20 21.61
CA SER A 159 10.15 7.61 21.53
C SER A 159 9.04 8.55 21.04
N ARG A 160 8.01 7.99 20.38
CA ARG A 160 6.79 8.71 19.97
C ARG A 160 5.63 8.60 20.96
N GLY A 161 5.90 8.12 22.18
CA GLY A 161 4.89 8.02 23.25
C GLY A 161 4.03 6.76 23.21
N GLY A 162 4.24 5.82 22.28
CA GLY A 162 3.54 4.55 22.21
C GLY A 162 4.16 3.47 23.11
N ALA A 163 3.37 2.45 23.48
CA ALA A 163 3.90 1.22 24.03
C ALA A 163 4.44 0.31 22.90
N ALA A 164 5.41 -0.54 23.23
CA ALA A 164 5.94 -1.48 22.25
C ALA A 164 6.39 -2.79 22.89
N LEU A 165 6.17 -3.90 22.17
CA LEU A 165 6.54 -5.25 22.60
C LEU A 165 7.11 -6.08 21.43
N PRO A 166 7.89 -7.13 21.69
CA PRO A 166 8.34 -8.05 20.67
C PRO A 166 7.18 -8.93 20.17
N LEU A 167 7.30 -9.48 18.95
CA LEU A 167 6.23 -10.32 18.36
C LEU A 167 5.97 -11.59 19.16
N GLU A 168 6.97 -12.14 19.82
CA GLU A 168 6.88 -13.31 20.70
C GLU A 168 6.01 -13.05 21.93
N GLY A 169 5.86 -11.79 22.33
CA GLY A 169 5.03 -11.36 23.46
C GLY A 169 3.56 -11.11 23.12
N LEU A 170 3.15 -11.24 21.86
CA LEU A 170 1.81 -10.86 21.40
C LEU A 170 0.70 -11.64 22.13
N ALA A 171 0.82 -12.96 22.24
CA ALA A 171 -0.20 -13.78 22.89
C ALA A 171 -0.42 -13.42 24.36
N ALA A 172 0.67 -13.13 25.10
CA ALA A 172 0.59 -12.71 26.49
C ALA A 172 -0.04 -11.32 26.67
N ALA A 173 0.17 -10.41 25.72
CA ALA A 173 -0.38 -9.05 25.75
C ALA A 173 -1.79 -8.95 25.16
N ALA A 174 -2.21 -9.91 24.34
CA ALA A 174 -3.46 -9.90 23.58
C ALA A 174 -4.73 -9.65 24.42
N PRO A 175 -4.87 -10.13 25.69
CA PRO A 175 -6.05 -9.83 26.52
C PRO A 175 -6.30 -8.34 26.74
N GLY A 176 -5.29 -7.51 26.55
CA GLY A 176 -5.39 -6.05 26.65
C GLY A 176 -6.18 -5.40 25.50
N PHE A 177 -6.37 -6.07 24.34
CA PHE A 177 -6.84 -5.44 23.12
C PHE A 177 -8.22 -5.95 22.66
N ASP A 178 -9.03 -5.04 22.13
CA ASP A 178 -10.26 -5.32 21.42
C ASP A 178 -10.16 -4.98 19.91
N THR A 179 -9.02 -4.46 19.50
CA THR A 179 -8.74 -4.06 18.12
C THR A 179 -7.30 -4.38 17.79
N ALA A 180 -7.08 -5.01 16.64
CA ALA A 180 -5.75 -5.26 16.09
C ALA A 180 -5.67 -4.79 14.64
N VAL A 181 -4.56 -4.11 14.27
CA VAL A 181 -4.23 -3.73 12.89
C VAL A 181 -2.92 -4.42 12.52
N ASN A 182 -2.97 -5.31 11.54
CA ASN A 182 -1.77 -5.97 11.03
C ASN A 182 -1.22 -5.27 9.79
N THR A 183 0.12 -5.10 9.76
CA THR A 183 0.85 -4.55 8.59
C THR A 183 1.98 -5.47 8.12
N ILE A 184 2.11 -6.66 8.70
CA ILE A 184 3.17 -7.63 8.39
C ILE A 184 2.65 -8.67 7.42
N PRO A 185 3.25 -8.85 6.22
CA PRO A 185 2.84 -9.85 5.23
C PRO A 185 3.41 -11.26 5.56
N ALA A 186 3.27 -11.69 6.81
CA ALA A 186 3.67 -12.99 7.31
C ALA A 186 2.78 -13.37 8.50
N PRO A 187 2.59 -14.67 8.81
CA PRO A 187 1.74 -15.10 9.92
C PRO A 187 2.17 -14.51 11.27
N VAL A 188 1.38 -13.58 11.81
CA VAL A 188 1.62 -12.88 13.08
C VAL A 188 0.42 -12.98 14.01
N LEU A 189 -0.79 -12.73 13.50
CA LEU A 189 -2.02 -12.92 14.24
C LEU A 189 -2.48 -14.38 14.09
N THR A 190 -1.76 -15.26 14.78
CA THR A 190 -1.94 -16.72 14.74
C THR A 190 -2.96 -17.17 15.80
N GLY A 191 -3.37 -18.46 15.76
CA GLY A 191 -4.33 -19.03 16.69
C GLY A 191 -4.12 -18.67 18.15
N PRO A 192 -2.92 -18.83 18.74
CA PRO A 192 -2.64 -18.44 20.13
C PRO A 192 -2.87 -16.95 20.40
N VAL A 193 -2.50 -16.05 19.47
CA VAL A 193 -2.74 -14.60 19.63
C VAL A 193 -4.22 -14.29 19.53
N LEU A 194 -4.90 -14.86 18.55
CA LEU A 194 -6.34 -14.66 18.32
C LEU A 194 -7.17 -15.17 19.50
N ALA A 195 -6.87 -16.36 20.01
CA ALA A 195 -7.58 -16.94 21.17
C ALA A 195 -7.44 -16.10 22.44
N ALA A 196 -6.36 -15.32 22.56
CA ALA A 196 -6.09 -14.46 23.71
C ALA A 196 -6.66 -13.04 23.55
N LEU A 197 -7.06 -12.61 22.36
CA LEU A 197 -7.74 -11.32 22.15
C LEU A 197 -9.09 -11.29 22.89
N ARG A 198 -9.58 -10.10 23.20
CA ARG A 198 -10.92 -9.95 23.78
C ARG A 198 -11.97 -10.54 22.84
N PRO A 199 -13.01 -11.23 23.37
CA PRO A 199 -14.09 -11.77 22.53
C PRO A 199 -14.72 -10.70 21.64
N GLY A 200 -14.99 -11.05 20.37
CA GLY A 200 -15.57 -10.13 19.40
C GLY A 200 -14.62 -9.02 18.90
N SER A 201 -13.31 -9.18 19.04
CA SER A 201 -12.32 -8.20 18.58
C SER A 201 -12.42 -7.91 17.09
N LEU A 202 -12.12 -6.66 16.72
CA LEU A 202 -12.00 -6.23 15.32
C LEU A 202 -10.54 -6.30 14.86
N ILE A 203 -10.30 -7.00 13.77
CA ILE A 203 -8.98 -7.19 13.18
C ILE A 203 -8.99 -6.63 11.77
N VAL A 204 -8.09 -5.69 11.47
CA VAL A 204 -7.90 -5.14 10.11
C VAL A 204 -6.50 -5.50 9.64
N ASP A 205 -6.41 -6.33 8.61
CA ASP A 205 -5.14 -6.73 8.01
C ASP A 205 -4.87 -5.88 6.77
N LEU A 206 -3.84 -5.04 6.84
CA LEU A 206 -3.41 -4.12 5.78
C LEU A 206 -2.29 -4.70 4.91
N ALA A 207 -1.76 -5.86 5.30
CA ALA A 207 -0.68 -6.49 4.56
C ALA A 207 -1.16 -6.98 3.19
N SER A 208 -0.20 -7.16 2.27
CA SER A 208 -0.49 -7.77 0.98
C SER A 208 -1.04 -9.19 1.17
N ALA A 209 -1.94 -9.62 0.28
CA ALA A 209 -2.50 -10.96 0.32
C ALA A 209 -1.39 -12.04 0.35
N PRO A 210 -1.55 -13.10 1.14
CA PRO A 210 -2.74 -13.51 1.89
C PRO A 210 -2.93 -12.79 3.25
N GLY A 211 -2.09 -11.83 3.61
CA GLY A 211 -2.08 -11.18 4.91
C GLY A 211 -1.24 -11.92 5.95
N GLY A 212 -1.30 -11.46 7.21
CA GLY A 212 -0.62 -12.08 8.35
C GLY A 212 -1.57 -12.56 9.45
N THR A 213 -2.87 -12.58 9.16
CA THR A 213 -3.94 -13.01 10.06
C THR A 213 -4.46 -14.39 9.65
N ASP A 214 -4.62 -15.29 10.61
CA ASP A 214 -5.35 -16.53 10.42
C ASP A 214 -6.87 -16.25 10.44
N PHE A 215 -7.41 -15.91 9.27
CA PHE A 215 -8.82 -15.54 9.12
C PHE A 215 -9.81 -16.66 9.48
N ALA A 216 -9.42 -17.91 9.23
CA ALA A 216 -10.28 -19.06 9.57
C ALA A 216 -10.40 -19.21 11.09
N THR A 217 -9.30 -19.17 11.80
CA THR A 217 -9.28 -19.21 13.28
C THR A 217 -9.95 -17.96 13.87
N ALA A 218 -9.73 -16.77 13.32
CA ALA A 218 -10.39 -15.55 13.78
C ALA A 218 -11.92 -15.68 13.70
N ALA A 219 -12.45 -16.16 12.57
CA ALA A 219 -13.88 -16.39 12.40
C ALA A 219 -14.42 -17.45 13.36
N ALA A 220 -13.72 -18.59 13.54
CA ALA A 220 -14.12 -19.66 14.48
C ALA A 220 -14.17 -19.18 15.94
N LEU A 221 -13.34 -18.19 16.31
CA LEU A 221 -13.30 -17.56 17.64
C LEU A 221 -14.31 -16.40 17.77
N GLY A 222 -15.11 -16.10 16.75
CA GLY A 222 -16.10 -15.03 16.78
C GLY A 222 -15.52 -13.62 16.64
N HIS A 223 -14.32 -13.48 16.11
CA HIS A 223 -13.73 -12.18 15.78
C HIS A 223 -14.17 -11.68 14.40
N THR A 224 -14.23 -10.38 14.22
CA THR A 224 -14.41 -9.76 12.91
C THR A 224 -13.04 -9.45 12.31
N ALA A 225 -12.61 -10.23 11.32
CA ALA A 225 -11.31 -10.04 10.67
C ALA A 225 -11.50 -9.69 9.18
N LEU A 226 -10.80 -8.66 8.71
CA LEU A 226 -10.91 -8.09 7.36
C LEU A 226 -9.52 -7.96 6.72
N LEU A 227 -9.34 -8.53 5.53
CA LEU A 227 -8.19 -8.20 4.68
C LEU A 227 -8.51 -6.91 3.92
N ALA A 228 -7.80 -5.84 4.20
CA ALA A 228 -8.04 -4.50 3.67
C ALA A 228 -6.89 -4.04 2.77
N SER A 229 -6.63 -4.80 1.70
CA SER A 229 -5.62 -4.45 0.70
C SER A 229 -6.11 -3.35 -0.26
N GLY A 230 -5.19 -2.63 -0.87
CA GLY A 230 -5.47 -1.66 -1.94
C GLY A 230 -6.22 -0.42 -1.48
N LEU A 231 -6.17 -0.05 -0.21
CA LEU A 231 -6.86 1.11 0.36
C LEU A 231 -6.55 2.44 -0.36
N PRO A 232 -5.31 2.76 -0.79
CA PRO A 232 -5.05 4.01 -1.50
C PRO A 232 -5.96 4.23 -2.71
N ALA A 233 -6.10 3.21 -3.55
CA ALA A 233 -6.96 3.30 -4.74
C ALA A 233 -8.46 3.31 -4.42
N ARG A 234 -8.86 2.76 -3.27
CA ARG A 234 -10.26 2.65 -2.85
C ARG A 234 -10.75 3.86 -2.06
N CYS A 235 -9.91 4.41 -1.20
CA CYS A 235 -10.30 5.46 -0.26
C CYS A 235 -9.91 6.86 -0.74
N ALA A 236 -8.76 7.00 -1.42
CA ALA A 236 -8.25 8.29 -1.87
C ALA A 236 -7.57 8.15 -3.26
N PRO A 237 -8.29 7.73 -4.31
CA PRO A 237 -7.72 7.47 -5.63
C PRO A 237 -7.05 8.70 -6.25
N ASP A 238 -7.56 9.90 -5.99
CA ASP A 238 -7.00 11.14 -6.54
C ASP A 238 -5.63 11.43 -5.91
N SER A 239 -5.49 11.32 -4.58
CA SER A 239 -4.21 11.49 -3.89
C SER A 239 -3.22 10.40 -4.29
N ALA A 240 -3.66 9.13 -4.33
CA ALA A 240 -2.81 8.01 -4.72
C ALA A 240 -2.33 8.12 -6.18
N GLY A 241 -3.15 8.68 -7.07
CA GLY A 241 -2.78 8.98 -8.45
C GLY A 241 -1.79 10.13 -8.55
N ALA A 242 -1.94 11.18 -7.74
CA ALA A 242 -0.99 12.29 -7.67
C ALA A 242 0.39 11.83 -7.19
N TYR A 243 0.46 11.03 -6.13
CA TYR A 243 1.72 10.45 -5.65
C TYR A 243 2.40 9.54 -6.67
N LEU A 244 1.60 8.74 -7.41
CA LEU A 244 2.13 7.93 -8.50
C LEU A 244 2.70 8.80 -9.62
N ALA A 245 1.99 9.88 -9.99
CA ALA A 245 2.45 10.82 -11.02
C ALA A 245 3.75 11.53 -10.61
N GLU A 246 3.86 11.98 -9.36
CA GLU A 246 5.08 12.59 -8.82
C GLU A 246 6.28 11.62 -8.91
N THR A 247 6.09 10.37 -8.50
CA THR A 247 7.12 9.33 -8.63
C THR A 247 7.52 9.10 -10.09
N VAL A 248 6.54 9.04 -11.00
CA VAL A 248 6.79 8.90 -12.45
C VAL A 248 7.59 10.09 -12.98
N LEU A 249 7.27 11.32 -12.57
CA LEU A 249 8.02 12.51 -12.96
C LEU A 249 9.48 12.45 -12.51
N HIS A 250 9.75 12.05 -11.26
CA HIS A 250 11.12 11.87 -10.77
C HIS A 250 11.88 10.83 -11.59
N ILE A 251 11.25 9.69 -11.92
CA ILE A 251 11.88 8.66 -12.76
C ILE A 251 12.19 9.21 -14.16
N MET A 252 11.27 10.00 -14.74
CA MET A 252 11.47 10.64 -16.03
C MET A 252 12.64 11.63 -16.00
N GLU A 253 12.70 12.48 -14.99
CA GLU A 253 13.78 13.45 -14.78
C GLU A 253 15.14 12.77 -14.60
N GLU A 254 15.23 11.73 -13.78
CA GLU A 254 16.44 10.91 -13.62
C GLU A 254 16.90 10.32 -14.96
N ARG A 255 15.96 9.81 -15.75
CA ARG A 255 16.26 9.24 -17.08
C ARG A 255 16.73 10.31 -18.08
N GLU A 256 16.08 11.47 -18.06
CA GLU A 256 16.41 12.59 -18.94
C GLU A 256 17.74 13.26 -18.61
N ALA A 257 18.19 13.15 -17.35
CA ALA A 257 19.50 13.69 -16.91
C ALA A 257 20.69 12.82 -17.31
N VAL A 258 20.48 11.54 -17.62
CA VAL A 258 21.52 10.56 -17.99
C VAL A 258 21.67 10.38 -19.50
N GLY A 259 20.70 10.77 -20.29
CA GLY A 259 20.66 10.65 -21.75
C GLY A 259 20.88 11.97 -22.48
#